data_e6eaccace16565104753f20875bf8ed3
#
_entry.id   e6eaccace16565104753f20875bf8ed3
#
_cell.length_a   1.000
_cell.length_b   1.000
_cell.length_c   1.000
_cell.angle_alpha   90.00
_cell.angle_beta   90.00
_cell.angle_gamma   90.00
#
_symmetry.space_group_name_H-M   'P 1'
#
loop_
_entity.id
_entity.type
_entity.pdbx_description
1 polymer ?
#
loop_
_entity_poly.entity_id
_entity_poly.type
_entity_poly.pdbx_seq_one_letter_code
_entity_poly.pdbx_strand_id
1 'polypeptide(L)'
;LRPVVRNIEIADLPRVLDINNANTPGVSELTIAELESDLKNSLHALAIDNKHGEVCAFCITFAQDAPDAGDNHRWFAERYESFVYLDRIAIDSTYQNLGLGALLYQAVEYEMLQSADYSMLCCEVNLEPPNPGSLRFHHRIGFTEVGQQSFDTEYTVSLLAKFVRDR
;
A
#
# COMPACT_ATOMS: atom_id res chain seq x y z
N LEU A 1 -12.30 -15.80 -15.47
CA LEU A 1 -12.15 -15.90 -14.02
C LEU A 1 -11.78 -14.54 -13.44
N ARG A 2 -12.58 -14.05 -12.50
CA ARG A 2 -12.23 -12.83 -11.76
C ARG A 2 -11.05 -13.09 -10.83
N PRO A 3 -10.03 -12.23 -10.80
CA PRO A 3 -8.97 -12.34 -9.80
C PRO A 3 -9.55 -12.30 -8.39
N VAL A 4 -9.04 -13.14 -7.51
CA VAL A 4 -9.46 -13.20 -6.11
C VAL A 4 -8.36 -12.63 -5.24
N VAL A 5 -8.73 -11.73 -4.33
CA VAL A 5 -7.82 -11.19 -3.32
C VAL A 5 -7.84 -12.13 -2.12
N ARG A 6 -6.67 -12.51 -1.64
CA ARG A 6 -6.50 -13.36 -0.46
C ARG A 6 -5.42 -12.84 0.46
N ASN A 7 -5.33 -13.38 1.66
CA ASN A 7 -4.23 -13.06 2.57
C ASN A 7 -2.90 -13.63 2.05
N ILE A 8 -1.82 -12.91 2.31
CA ILE A 8 -0.46 -13.41 2.07
C ILE A 8 -0.16 -14.52 3.08
N GLU A 9 0.39 -15.61 2.59
CA GLU A 9 0.84 -16.75 3.40
C GLU A 9 2.37 -16.80 3.45
N ILE A 10 2.92 -17.51 4.44
CA ILE A 10 4.38 -17.63 4.60
C ILE A 10 5.06 -18.17 3.33
N ALA A 11 4.42 -19.10 2.64
CA ALA A 11 4.94 -19.68 1.39
C ALA A 11 5.05 -18.66 0.26
N ASP A 12 4.32 -17.53 0.33
CA ASP A 12 4.33 -16.47 -0.68
C ASP A 12 5.54 -15.53 -0.55
N LEU A 13 6.23 -15.53 0.59
CA LEU A 13 7.25 -14.51 0.90
C LEU A 13 8.33 -14.36 -0.16
N PRO A 14 8.94 -15.44 -0.71
CA PRO A 14 9.95 -15.28 -1.75
C PRO A 14 9.40 -14.55 -2.98
N ARG A 15 8.20 -14.87 -3.41
CA ARG A 15 7.59 -14.26 -4.59
C ARG A 15 7.18 -12.82 -4.33
N VAL A 16 6.60 -12.54 -3.15
CA VAL A 16 6.25 -11.17 -2.74
C VAL A 16 7.50 -10.31 -2.70
N LEU A 17 8.60 -10.84 -2.16
CA LEU A 17 9.88 -10.11 -2.10
C LEU A 17 10.40 -9.78 -3.50
N ASP A 18 10.34 -10.73 -4.43
CA ASP A 18 10.79 -10.52 -5.82
C ASP A 18 9.96 -9.41 -6.49
N ILE A 19 8.63 -9.43 -6.32
CA ILE A 19 7.75 -8.41 -6.88
C ILE A 19 8.08 -7.04 -6.26
N ASN A 20 8.24 -6.99 -4.94
CA ASN A 20 8.58 -5.75 -4.25
C ASN A 20 9.87 -5.14 -4.81
N ASN A 21 10.94 -5.94 -4.85
CA ASN A 21 12.27 -5.44 -5.21
C ASN A 21 12.41 -5.14 -6.70
N ALA A 22 11.53 -5.69 -7.54
CA ALA A 22 11.43 -5.32 -8.95
C ALA A 22 10.68 -4.00 -9.18
N ASN A 23 10.00 -3.46 -8.17
CA ASN A 23 9.20 -2.23 -8.26
C ASN A 23 9.85 -1.02 -7.56
N THR A 24 11.14 -1.10 -7.23
CA THR A 24 11.89 0.05 -6.72
C THR A 24 12.15 1.06 -7.85
N PRO A 25 12.21 2.36 -7.59
CA PRO A 25 12.07 3.07 -6.31
C PRO A 25 10.62 3.40 -5.91
N GLY A 26 9.61 2.96 -6.63
CA GLY A 26 8.20 3.20 -6.30
C GLY A 26 7.84 2.66 -4.92
N VAL A 27 8.40 1.51 -4.55
CA VAL A 27 8.47 0.99 -3.18
C VAL A 27 9.93 0.85 -2.78
N SER A 28 10.23 0.90 -1.49
CA SER A 28 11.58 0.67 -0.99
C SER A 28 11.95 -0.81 -1.07
N GLU A 29 13.23 -1.08 -1.31
CA GLU A 29 13.76 -2.45 -1.27
C GLU A 29 13.60 -3.05 0.12
N LEU A 30 13.32 -4.35 0.20
CA LEU A 30 13.22 -5.10 1.44
C LEU A 30 14.14 -6.31 1.44
N THR A 31 14.61 -6.69 2.63
CA THR A 31 15.14 -8.02 2.92
C THR A 31 13.98 -8.93 3.31
N ILE A 32 14.22 -10.25 3.32
CA ILE A 32 13.21 -11.22 3.78
C ILE A 32 12.84 -10.98 5.24
N ALA A 33 13.82 -10.64 6.09
CA ALA A 33 13.57 -10.36 7.50
C ALA A 33 12.71 -9.11 7.70
N GLU A 34 12.93 -8.08 6.90
CA GLU A 34 12.10 -6.86 6.93
C GLU A 34 10.68 -7.16 6.47
N LEU A 35 10.51 -7.96 5.41
CA LEU A 35 9.18 -8.37 4.93
C LEU A 35 8.44 -9.19 6.00
N GLU A 36 9.11 -10.14 6.65
CA GLU A 36 8.53 -10.92 7.74
C GLU A 36 8.06 -10.02 8.89
N SER A 37 8.88 -9.02 9.26
CA SER A 37 8.53 -8.05 10.29
C SER A 37 7.32 -7.21 9.89
N ASP A 38 7.28 -6.74 8.65
CA ASP A 38 6.15 -5.97 8.14
C ASP A 38 4.85 -6.78 8.17
N LEU A 39 4.90 -8.05 7.77
CA LEU A 39 3.73 -8.92 7.82
C LEU A 39 3.24 -9.13 9.25
N LYS A 40 4.15 -9.32 10.19
CA LYS A 40 3.81 -9.50 11.61
C LYS A 40 3.08 -8.28 12.18
N ASN A 41 3.47 -7.08 11.75
CA ASN A 41 2.93 -5.81 12.25
C ASN A 41 1.78 -5.28 11.39
N SER A 42 1.45 -5.93 10.27
CA SER A 42 0.44 -5.45 9.33
C SER A 42 -0.98 -5.57 9.88
N LEU A 43 -1.84 -4.67 9.42
CA LEU A 43 -3.29 -4.79 9.59
C LEU A 43 -3.88 -5.68 8.49
N HIS A 44 -3.49 -5.41 7.24
CA HIS A 44 -3.84 -6.23 6.08
C HIS A 44 -2.58 -6.57 5.30
N ALA A 45 -2.47 -7.81 4.85
CA ALA A 45 -1.44 -8.26 3.94
C ALA A 45 -2.12 -9.12 2.89
N LEU A 46 -2.34 -8.55 1.70
CA LEU A 46 -3.21 -9.13 0.67
C LEU A 46 -2.43 -9.42 -0.61
N ALA A 47 -2.81 -10.49 -1.28
CA ALA A 47 -2.21 -10.91 -2.54
C ALA A 47 -3.28 -11.27 -3.56
N ILE A 48 -2.90 -11.16 -4.83
CA ILE A 48 -3.69 -11.66 -5.97
C ILE A 48 -2.82 -12.67 -6.72
N ASP A 49 -3.40 -13.83 -7.02
CA ASP A 49 -2.74 -14.85 -7.83
C ASP A 49 -3.08 -14.69 -9.31
N ASN A 50 -2.13 -15.04 -10.17
CA ASN A 50 -2.38 -15.21 -11.59
C ASN A 50 -3.13 -16.54 -11.85
N LYS A 51 -3.42 -16.81 -13.12
CA LYS A 51 -4.13 -18.04 -13.54
C LYS A 51 -3.35 -19.34 -13.23
N HIS A 52 -2.07 -19.24 -12.90
CA HIS A 52 -1.21 -20.39 -12.55
C HIS A 52 -1.07 -20.58 -11.04
N GLY A 53 -1.76 -19.75 -10.24
CA GLY A 53 -1.68 -19.83 -8.79
C GLY A 53 -0.44 -19.17 -8.19
N GLU A 54 0.24 -18.33 -8.94
CA GLU A 54 1.40 -17.57 -8.47
C GLU A 54 1.01 -16.14 -8.13
N VAL A 55 1.54 -15.60 -7.03
CA VAL A 55 1.30 -14.20 -6.67
C VAL A 55 1.78 -13.28 -7.79
N CYS A 56 0.91 -12.38 -8.23
CA CYS A 56 1.23 -11.37 -9.24
C CYS A 56 1.04 -9.92 -8.75
N ALA A 57 0.45 -9.73 -7.59
CA ALA A 57 0.28 -8.41 -6.97
C ALA A 57 0.09 -8.57 -5.47
N PHE A 58 0.48 -7.55 -4.69
CA PHE A 58 0.26 -7.55 -3.24
C PHE A 58 0.17 -6.14 -2.69
N CYS A 59 -0.37 -6.01 -1.48
CA CYS A 59 -0.28 -4.78 -0.68
C CYS A 59 -0.15 -5.12 0.80
N ILE A 60 0.41 -4.17 1.55
CA ILE A 60 0.55 -4.26 3.01
C ILE A 60 0.06 -2.96 3.62
N THR A 61 -0.78 -3.04 4.64
CA THR A 61 -1.28 -1.88 5.38
C THR A 61 -0.88 -1.98 6.85
N PHE A 62 -0.83 -0.81 7.50
CA PHE A 62 -0.60 -0.68 8.94
C PHE A 62 -1.71 0.16 9.57
N ALA A 63 -2.09 -0.19 10.82
CA ALA A 63 -2.95 0.66 11.63
C ALA A 63 -2.15 1.86 12.18
N GLN A 64 -2.85 2.86 12.71
CA GLN A 64 -2.21 4.07 13.26
C GLN A 64 -1.23 3.80 14.39
N ASP A 65 -1.41 2.73 15.15
CA ASP A 65 -0.58 2.35 16.30
C ASP A 65 0.49 1.30 15.95
N ALA A 66 0.69 0.98 14.69
CA ALA A 66 1.70 0.01 14.27
C ALA A 66 3.10 0.52 14.64
N PRO A 67 3.96 -0.35 15.20
CA PRO A 67 5.33 0.04 15.54
C PRO A 67 6.19 0.11 14.27
N ASP A 68 7.13 1.06 14.26
CA ASP A 68 8.19 1.16 13.24
C ASP A 68 7.70 1.16 11.79
N ALA A 69 6.56 1.82 11.54
CA ALA A 69 5.96 1.87 10.21
C ALA A 69 6.50 3.00 9.32
N GLY A 70 7.53 3.71 9.76
CA GLY A 70 8.27 4.70 8.97
C GLY A 70 7.80 6.14 9.14
N ASP A 71 8.52 7.05 8.45
CA ASP A 71 8.34 8.49 8.62
C ASP A 71 7.01 8.99 8.04
N ASN A 72 6.56 8.44 6.93
CA ASN A 72 5.30 8.83 6.32
C ASN A 72 4.11 8.40 7.18
N HIS A 73 4.15 7.19 7.73
CA HIS A 73 3.16 6.73 8.71
C HIS A 73 3.12 7.66 9.92
N ARG A 74 4.29 8.03 10.45
CA ARG A 74 4.41 8.94 11.60
C ARG A 74 3.78 10.30 11.30
N TRP A 75 3.95 10.82 10.08
CA TRP A 75 3.33 12.08 9.67
C TRP A 75 1.82 12.04 9.84
N PHE A 76 1.17 10.93 9.41
CA PHE A 76 -0.26 10.74 9.59
C PHE A 76 -0.64 10.54 11.06
N ALA A 77 0.14 9.75 11.80
CA ALA A 77 -0.12 9.46 13.22
C ALA A 77 -0.06 10.71 14.11
N GLU A 78 0.72 11.70 13.74
CA GLU A 78 0.80 12.98 14.45
C GLU A 78 -0.40 13.90 14.18
N ARG A 79 -1.20 13.63 13.15
CA ARG A 79 -2.29 14.50 12.67
C ARG A 79 -3.67 13.88 12.74
N TYR A 80 -3.76 12.56 12.71
CA TYR A 80 -5.02 11.82 12.66
C TYR A 80 -5.04 10.70 13.69
N GLU A 81 -6.19 10.47 14.32
CA GLU A 81 -6.33 9.49 15.40
C GLU A 81 -6.57 8.06 14.90
N SER A 82 -7.28 7.91 13.79
CA SER A 82 -7.70 6.59 13.32
C SER A 82 -7.61 6.53 11.80
N PHE A 83 -6.72 5.68 11.31
CA PHE A 83 -6.53 5.50 9.87
C PHE A 83 -5.94 4.13 9.55
N VAL A 84 -6.10 3.73 8.31
CA VAL A 84 -5.34 2.64 7.69
C VAL A 84 -4.31 3.25 6.75
N TYR A 85 -3.04 2.93 6.97
CA TYR A 85 -1.94 3.40 6.14
C TYR A 85 -1.50 2.29 5.19
N LEU A 86 -1.63 2.52 3.89
CA LEU A 86 -1.12 1.58 2.89
C LEU A 86 0.37 1.88 2.70
N ASP A 87 1.21 1.00 3.25
CA ASP A 87 2.66 1.14 3.23
C ASP A 87 3.23 0.86 1.85
N ARG A 88 2.76 -0.19 1.20
CA ARG A 88 3.23 -0.58 -0.13
C ARG A 88 2.18 -1.35 -0.91
N ILE A 89 2.23 -1.16 -2.22
CA ILE A 89 1.47 -1.91 -3.20
C ILE A 89 2.37 -2.09 -4.42
N ALA A 90 2.46 -3.31 -4.91
CA ALA A 90 3.29 -3.61 -6.07
C ALA A 90 2.67 -4.71 -6.93
N ILE A 91 2.87 -4.59 -8.23
CA ILE A 91 2.31 -5.49 -9.24
C ILE A 91 3.45 -5.98 -10.12
N ASP A 92 3.49 -7.28 -10.38
CA ASP A 92 4.43 -7.87 -11.34
C ASP A 92 4.29 -7.14 -12.68
N SER A 93 5.42 -6.82 -13.30
CA SER A 93 5.45 -6.03 -14.55
C SER A 93 4.61 -6.64 -15.68
N THR A 94 4.50 -7.97 -15.73
CA THR A 94 3.69 -8.68 -16.70
C THR A 94 2.20 -8.44 -16.53
N TYR A 95 1.76 -8.09 -15.32
CA TYR A 95 0.35 -7.96 -14.93
C TYR A 95 -0.08 -6.52 -14.67
N GLN A 96 0.74 -5.54 -14.98
CA GLN A 96 0.39 -4.12 -14.84
C GLN A 96 -0.69 -3.71 -15.84
N ASN A 97 -1.42 -2.64 -15.53
CA ASN A 97 -2.49 -2.07 -16.35
C ASN A 97 -3.70 -3.01 -16.55
N LEU A 98 -3.91 -3.96 -15.65
CA LEU A 98 -5.05 -4.88 -15.65
C LEU A 98 -6.06 -4.59 -14.52
N GLY A 99 -5.91 -3.46 -13.83
CA GLY A 99 -6.80 -3.09 -12.74
C GLY A 99 -6.54 -3.77 -11.40
N LEU A 100 -5.40 -4.47 -11.23
CA LEU A 100 -5.10 -5.21 -10.00
C LEU A 100 -4.86 -4.28 -8.81
N GLY A 101 -4.24 -3.12 -9.04
CA GLY A 101 -4.08 -2.12 -7.97
C GLY A 101 -5.42 -1.65 -7.41
N ALA A 102 -6.37 -1.36 -8.29
CA ALA A 102 -7.73 -0.97 -7.90
C ALA A 102 -8.43 -2.08 -7.11
N LEU A 103 -8.25 -3.35 -7.50
CA LEU A 103 -8.82 -4.49 -6.77
C LEU A 103 -8.25 -4.61 -5.36
N LEU A 104 -6.94 -4.40 -5.19
CA LEU A 104 -6.32 -4.42 -3.86
C LEU A 104 -6.87 -3.30 -2.98
N TYR A 105 -6.99 -2.08 -3.51
CA TYR A 105 -7.59 -0.97 -2.76
C TYR A 105 -9.04 -1.24 -2.40
N GLN A 106 -9.84 -1.79 -3.32
CA GLN A 106 -11.22 -2.17 -3.04
C GLN A 106 -11.33 -3.21 -1.93
N ALA A 107 -10.41 -4.19 -1.88
CA ALA A 107 -10.37 -5.20 -0.83
C ALA A 107 -10.03 -4.57 0.52
N VAL A 108 -9.07 -3.65 0.59
CA VAL A 108 -8.74 -2.92 1.82
C VAL A 108 -9.94 -2.09 2.29
N GLU A 109 -10.59 -1.35 1.39
CA GLU A 109 -11.77 -0.55 1.74
C GLU A 109 -12.93 -1.43 2.20
N TYR A 110 -13.12 -2.59 1.59
CA TYR A 110 -14.13 -3.56 2.03
C TYR A 110 -13.88 -3.99 3.49
N GLU A 111 -12.64 -4.35 3.82
CA GLU A 111 -12.28 -4.71 5.19
C GLU A 111 -12.49 -3.56 6.17
N MET A 112 -12.14 -2.33 5.77
CA MET A 112 -12.37 -1.14 6.59
C MET A 112 -13.85 -0.91 6.87
N LEU A 113 -14.73 -1.18 5.90
CA LEU A 113 -16.17 -1.02 6.05
C LEU A 113 -16.80 -2.07 6.98
N GLN A 114 -16.14 -3.21 7.17
CA GLN A 114 -16.57 -4.24 8.11
C GLN A 114 -16.23 -3.88 9.57
N SER A 115 -15.29 -2.96 9.77
CA SER A 115 -14.90 -2.47 11.09
C SER A 115 -15.41 -1.05 11.30
N ALA A 116 -15.82 -0.70 12.52
CA ALA A 116 -16.20 0.66 12.89
C ALA A 116 -14.96 1.53 13.22
N ASP A 117 -13.77 0.93 13.26
CA ASP A 117 -12.58 1.56 13.83
C ASP A 117 -11.89 2.53 12.87
N TYR A 118 -12.06 2.36 11.55
CA TYR A 118 -11.32 3.11 10.55
C TYR A 118 -12.24 3.75 9.52
N SER A 119 -11.99 5.04 9.22
CA SER A 119 -12.73 5.78 8.18
C SER A 119 -11.84 6.41 7.13
N MET A 120 -10.53 6.48 7.38
CA MET A 120 -9.57 7.12 6.48
C MET A 120 -8.52 6.11 6.03
N LEU A 121 -8.29 6.07 4.72
CA LEU A 121 -7.20 5.33 4.09
C LEU A 121 -6.18 6.35 3.60
N CYS A 122 -4.90 6.13 3.89
CA CYS A 122 -3.85 7.05 3.51
C CYS A 122 -2.61 6.33 2.96
N CYS A 123 -1.82 7.06 2.20
CA CYS A 123 -0.59 6.57 1.60
C CYS A 123 0.26 7.76 1.15
N GLU A 124 1.41 7.48 0.52
CA GLU A 124 2.21 8.50 -0.14
C GLU A 124 2.60 8.07 -1.55
N VAL A 125 2.87 9.06 -2.40
CA VAL A 125 3.40 8.86 -3.75
C VAL A 125 4.55 9.83 -3.96
N ASN A 126 5.63 9.36 -4.57
CA ASN A 126 6.82 10.17 -4.83
C ASN A 126 6.52 11.32 -5.79
N LEU A 127 6.94 12.52 -5.38
CA LEU A 127 7.02 13.72 -6.24
C LEU A 127 8.43 13.88 -6.80
N GLU A 128 9.45 13.58 -5.97
CA GLU A 128 10.86 13.55 -6.33
C GLU A 128 11.49 12.26 -5.77
N PRO A 129 11.97 11.34 -6.60
CA PRO A 129 11.81 11.30 -8.07
C PRO A 129 10.34 11.16 -8.48
N PRO A 130 9.95 11.73 -9.64
CA PRO A 130 8.52 11.80 -10.00
C PRO A 130 7.91 10.43 -10.31
N ASN A 131 6.64 10.26 -9.90
CA ASN A 131 5.84 9.10 -10.23
C ASN A 131 4.43 9.55 -10.67
N PRO A 132 4.32 10.23 -11.84
CA PRO A 132 3.07 10.84 -12.26
C PRO A 132 1.97 9.82 -12.56
N GLY A 133 2.32 8.62 -13.00
CA GLY A 133 1.33 7.55 -13.23
C GLY A 133 0.63 7.12 -11.96
N SER A 134 1.39 6.96 -10.86
CA SER A 134 0.84 6.62 -9.55
C SER A 134 -0.02 7.75 -9.00
N LEU A 135 0.40 9.01 -9.15
CA LEU A 135 -0.42 10.16 -8.74
C LEU A 135 -1.76 10.18 -9.46
N ARG A 136 -1.77 10.01 -10.79
CA ARG A 136 -3.01 9.97 -11.57
C ARG A 136 -3.92 8.83 -11.14
N PHE A 137 -3.34 7.65 -10.92
CA PHE A 137 -4.09 6.49 -10.46
C PHE A 137 -4.78 6.77 -9.12
N HIS A 138 -4.03 7.27 -8.13
CA HIS A 138 -4.58 7.56 -6.80
C HIS A 138 -5.66 8.65 -6.84
N HIS A 139 -5.45 9.72 -7.61
CA HIS A 139 -6.48 10.76 -7.78
C HIS A 139 -7.75 10.18 -8.42
N ARG A 140 -7.61 9.30 -9.41
CA ARG A 140 -8.74 8.68 -10.09
C ARG A 140 -9.56 7.79 -9.16
N ILE A 141 -8.94 7.11 -8.20
CA ILE A 141 -9.66 6.26 -7.24
C ILE A 141 -10.09 7.02 -5.98
N GLY A 142 -9.93 8.33 -5.95
CA GLY A 142 -10.54 9.19 -4.93
C GLY A 142 -9.61 9.73 -3.84
N PHE A 143 -8.30 9.59 -3.97
CA PHE A 143 -7.35 10.19 -3.04
C PHE A 143 -7.12 11.66 -3.34
N THR A 144 -6.92 12.45 -2.27
CA THR A 144 -6.52 13.86 -2.36
C THR A 144 -5.26 14.11 -1.55
N GLU A 145 -4.44 15.07 -1.97
CA GLU A 145 -3.25 15.46 -1.22
C GLU A 145 -3.65 16.20 0.06
N VAL A 146 -3.10 15.76 1.19
CA VAL A 146 -3.29 16.39 2.50
C VAL A 146 -2.00 17.01 3.03
N GLY A 147 -0.88 16.80 2.38
CA GLY A 147 0.40 17.37 2.74
C GLY A 147 1.53 16.86 1.86
N GLN A 148 2.73 17.36 2.13
CA GLN A 148 3.96 16.91 1.48
C GLN A 148 5.05 16.75 2.54
N GLN A 149 5.99 15.86 2.31
CA GLN A 149 7.13 15.65 3.18
C GLN A 149 8.39 15.46 2.34
N SER A 150 9.46 16.17 2.73
CA SER A 150 10.77 16.04 2.09
C SER A 150 11.77 15.48 3.09
N PHE A 151 12.62 14.55 2.64
CA PHE A 151 13.59 13.86 3.51
C PHE A 151 15.02 14.35 3.27
N ASP A 152 15.27 14.92 2.11
CA ASP A 152 16.51 15.58 1.73
C ASP A 152 16.22 16.46 0.51
N THR A 153 17.26 16.87 -0.22
CA THR A 153 17.09 17.70 -1.42
C THR A 153 16.55 16.96 -2.63
N GLU A 154 16.46 15.62 -2.57
CA GLU A 154 16.15 14.77 -3.73
C GLU A 154 14.88 13.93 -3.56
N TYR A 155 14.37 13.80 -2.33
CA TYR A 155 13.25 12.91 -2.04
C TYR A 155 12.10 13.69 -1.40
N THR A 156 10.98 13.77 -2.13
CA THR A 156 9.74 14.41 -1.67
C THR A 156 8.55 13.55 -2.01
N VAL A 157 7.60 13.44 -1.09
CA VAL A 157 6.36 12.68 -1.29
C VAL A 157 5.13 13.57 -1.16
N SER A 158 4.10 13.24 -1.93
CA SER A 158 2.73 13.71 -1.72
C SER A 158 2.04 12.76 -0.76
N LEU A 159 1.49 13.30 0.31
CA LEU A 159 0.75 12.52 1.32
C LEU A 159 -0.73 12.60 0.97
N LEU A 160 -1.34 11.43 0.75
CA LEU A 160 -2.66 11.28 0.17
C LEU A 160 -3.63 10.63 1.15
N ALA A 161 -4.88 11.07 1.13
CA ALA A 161 -5.93 10.50 1.96
C ALA A 161 -7.25 10.34 1.18
N LYS A 162 -7.99 9.29 1.57
CA LYS A 162 -9.33 9.01 1.07
C LYS A 162 -10.23 8.61 2.24
N PHE A 163 -11.38 9.27 2.39
CA PHE A 163 -12.37 8.87 3.39
C PHE A 163 -13.31 7.83 2.76
N VAL A 164 -13.41 6.65 3.40
CA VAL A 164 -14.17 5.51 2.90
C VAL A 164 -15.56 5.40 3.52
N ARG A 165 -15.85 6.24 4.53
CA ARG A 165 -17.20 6.41 5.10
C ARG A 165 -17.38 7.84 5.59
N ASP A 166 -18.63 8.28 5.62
CA ASP A 166 -18.96 9.59 6.14
C ASP A 166 -18.66 9.68 7.65
N ARG A 167 -18.19 10.83 8.06
CA ARG A 167 -17.91 11.12 9.46
C ARG A 167 -19.18 11.42 10.23
#